data_29492a3bdda7214c347a136a849f397f
#
_entry.id   29492a3bdda7214c347a136a849f397f
#
_cell.length_a   1.000
_cell.length_b   1.000
_cell.length_c   1.000
_cell.angle_alpha   90.00
_cell.angle_beta   90.00
_cell.angle_gamma   90.00
#
_symmetry.space_group_name_H-M   'P 1'
#
loop_
_entity.id
_entity.type
_entity.pdbx_description
1 polymer ?
#
loop_
_entity_poly.entity_id
_entity_poly.type
_entity_poly.pdbx_seq_one_letter_code
_entity_poly.pdbx_strand_id
1 'polypeptide(L)'
;MNYSDTVERVMSLLKEKKVCSSSQKSHRDCYESLGSYLKQSSTGYTVKVRDEWFNEIKKRLPSQRCIIWLRYVYQLEEMDSSGTVSDCRLYLNQSTYNKLPISWKDDLDFYLEDCSKRYAKRTLELTRIYCSEGVLILSESGIIDISKISYEAVLRFINTKMYQSDKTRNEILNYTARMIRFYEKMGKCTKPYSLLFNSQIYPHIGLVSAFCSENKSALHKTTDVIMSATDFKRKIEPFVECLKTHGYIGTTLKLAKHVLTAFYLFLDIHDLGYHPDIVWIWFSEVKKHWELPGFTGEEF
;
A
#
# COMPACT_ATOMS: atom_id res chain seq x y z
N MET A 1 15.41 -33.82 21.42
CA MET A 1 15.62 -33.64 19.95
C MET A 1 16.94 -34.31 19.54
N ASN A 2 16.88 -35.23 18.60
CA ASN A 2 18.09 -35.63 17.88
C ASN A 2 18.44 -34.54 16.86
N TYR A 3 19.38 -33.69 17.18
CA TYR A 3 19.69 -32.47 16.40
C TYR A 3 20.01 -32.76 14.93
N SER A 4 20.92 -33.70 14.67
CA SER A 4 21.38 -34.04 13.31
C SER A 4 20.25 -34.57 12.44
N ASP A 5 19.47 -35.52 12.93
CA ASP A 5 18.34 -36.09 12.20
C ASP A 5 17.25 -35.03 11.91
N THR A 6 17.00 -34.16 12.89
CA THR A 6 16.00 -33.09 12.72
C THR A 6 16.45 -32.08 11.68
N VAL A 7 17.72 -31.68 11.65
CA VAL A 7 18.30 -30.82 10.62
C VAL A 7 18.17 -31.45 9.22
N GLU A 8 18.50 -32.74 9.06
CA GLU A 8 18.36 -33.43 7.78
C GLU A 8 16.92 -33.47 7.29
N ARG A 9 15.97 -33.72 8.19
CA ARG A 9 14.52 -33.71 7.88
C ARG A 9 14.06 -32.34 7.42
N VAL A 10 14.42 -31.27 8.12
CA VAL A 10 14.09 -29.89 7.70
C VAL A 10 14.73 -29.58 6.35
N MET A 11 16.00 -29.88 6.14
CA MET A 11 16.70 -29.63 4.87
C MET A 11 16.10 -30.41 3.71
N SER A 12 15.62 -31.64 3.93
CA SER A 12 14.92 -32.45 2.93
C SER A 12 13.56 -31.82 2.59
N LEU A 13 12.80 -31.38 3.60
CA LEU A 13 11.54 -30.70 3.40
C LEU A 13 11.71 -29.39 2.61
N LEU A 14 12.76 -28.60 2.89
CA LEU A 14 13.05 -27.37 2.14
C LEU A 14 13.32 -27.64 0.65
N LYS A 15 13.99 -28.76 0.34
CA LYS A 15 14.22 -29.21 -1.06
C LYS A 15 12.92 -29.64 -1.72
N GLU A 16 12.13 -30.49 -1.06
CA GLU A 16 10.81 -30.96 -1.54
C GLU A 16 9.89 -29.77 -1.85
N LYS A 17 9.82 -28.81 -0.96
CA LYS A 17 9.02 -27.58 -1.12
C LYS A 17 9.66 -26.57 -2.07
N LYS A 18 10.75 -26.90 -2.76
CA LYS A 18 11.44 -26.06 -3.76
C LYS A 18 11.84 -24.67 -3.23
N VAL A 19 12.22 -24.59 -1.96
CA VAL A 19 12.78 -23.35 -1.39
C VAL A 19 14.06 -22.99 -2.14
N CYS A 20 14.27 -21.71 -2.45
CA CYS A 20 15.41 -21.28 -3.25
C CYS A 20 16.75 -21.63 -2.59
N SER A 21 17.78 -21.89 -3.42
CA SER A 21 19.11 -22.34 -2.97
C SER A 21 19.81 -21.38 -2.00
N SER A 22 19.63 -20.08 -2.17
CA SER A 22 20.17 -19.07 -1.25
C SER A 22 19.53 -19.15 0.15
N SER A 23 18.23 -19.40 0.22
CA SER A 23 17.55 -19.62 1.50
C SER A 23 17.97 -20.93 2.14
N GLN A 24 18.07 -22.02 1.37
CA GLN A 24 18.60 -23.31 1.88
C GLN A 24 20.02 -23.17 2.43
N LYS A 25 20.88 -22.38 1.76
CA LYS A 25 22.23 -22.08 2.26
C LYS A 25 22.16 -21.34 3.59
N SER A 26 21.32 -20.32 3.71
CA SER A 26 21.17 -19.56 4.97
C SER A 26 20.66 -20.42 6.13
N HIS A 27 19.77 -21.39 5.87
CA HIS A 27 19.36 -22.39 6.88
C HIS A 27 20.55 -23.25 7.32
N ARG A 28 21.32 -23.75 6.34
CA ARG A 28 22.51 -24.57 6.62
C ARG A 28 23.51 -23.81 7.48
N ASP A 29 23.87 -22.57 7.11
CA ASP A 29 24.79 -21.73 7.86
C ASP A 29 24.32 -21.54 9.32
N CYS A 30 23.01 -21.34 9.53
CA CYS A 30 22.41 -21.22 10.85
C CYS A 30 22.53 -22.53 11.66
N TYR A 31 22.17 -23.65 11.05
CA TYR A 31 22.20 -24.95 11.71
C TYR A 31 23.64 -25.43 12.01
N GLU A 32 24.59 -25.17 11.13
CA GLU A 32 26.01 -25.43 11.37
C GLU A 32 26.55 -24.62 12.55
N SER A 33 26.15 -23.34 12.63
CA SER A 33 26.51 -22.48 13.77
C SER A 33 25.96 -23.02 15.10
N LEU A 34 24.69 -23.40 15.15
CA LEU A 34 24.07 -23.95 16.34
C LEU A 34 24.67 -25.33 16.68
N GLY A 35 24.87 -26.18 15.68
CA GLY A 35 25.50 -27.50 15.86
C GLY A 35 26.94 -27.42 16.38
N SER A 36 27.71 -26.44 15.92
CA SER A 36 29.06 -26.17 16.45
C SER A 36 29.01 -25.73 17.92
N TYR A 37 28.05 -24.88 18.27
CA TYR A 37 27.85 -24.46 19.67
C TYR A 37 27.49 -25.63 20.58
N LEU A 38 26.57 -26.51 20.13
CA LEU A 38 26.19 -27.72 20.89
C LEU A 38 27.38 -28.65 21.12
N LYS A 39 28.25 -28.83 20.10
CA LYS A 39 29.47 -29.63 20.23
C LYS A 39 30.45 -29.02 21.23
N GLN A 40 30.67 -27.71 21.18
CA GLN A 40 31.59 -27.00 22.08
C GLN A 40 31.14 -27.05 23.55
N SER A 41 29.83 -26.92 23.76
CA SER A 41 29.25 -26.99 25.10
C SER A 41 29.06 -28.41 25.63
N SER A 42 29.33 -29.44 24.81
CA SER A 42 29.08 -30.85 25.11
C SER A 42 27.66 -31.12 25.65
N THR A 43 26.68 -30.37 25.18
CA THR A 43 25.30 -30.42 25.64
C THR A 43 24.36 -30.81 24.49
N GLY A 44 23.27 -31.51 24.86
CA GLY A 44 22.16 -31.70 23.92
C GLY A 44 21.34 -30.41 23.69
N TYR A 45 20.53 -30.41 22.64
CA TYR A 45 19.64 -29.28 22.38
C TYR A 45 18.56 -29.16 23.47
N THR A 46 18.49 -27.97 24.03
CA THR A 46 17.39 -27.53 24.91
C THR A 46 17.05 -26.08 24.63
N VAL A 47 15.87 -25.61 25.02
CA VAL A 47 15.45 -24.19 24.89
C VAL A 47 16.46 -23.25 25.54
N LYS A 48 17.00 -23.65 26.73
CA LYS A 48 18.02 -22.87 27.43
C LYS A 48 19.31 -22.72 26.58
N VAL A 49 19.80 -23.81 26.02
CA VAL A 49 20.99 -23.80 25.16
C VAL A 49 20.75 -22.99 23.89
N ARG A 50 19.55 -23.06 23.28
CA ARG A 50 19.16 -22.16 22.20
C ARG A 50 19.30 -20.69 22.58
N ASP A 51 18.76 -20.31 23.73
CA ASP A 51 18.75 -18.92 24.18
C ASP A 51 20.16 -18.41 24.51
N GLU A 52 21.01 -19.27 25.07
CA GLU A 52 22.44 -18.99 25.31
C GLU A 52 23.17 -18.78 23.96
N TRP A 53 23.04 -19.70 23.03
CA TRP A 53 23.59 -19.56 21.68
C TRP A 53 23.07 -18.29 21.01
N PHE A 54 21.77 -18.01 21.11
CA PHE A 54 21.17 -16.81 20.49
C PHE A 54 21.75 -15.51 21.08
N ASN A 55 22.05 -15.48 22.36
CA ASN A 55 22.72 -14.34 22.98
C ASN A 55 24.17 -14.17 22.46
N GLU A 56 24.85 -15.25 22.15
CA GLU A 56 26.20 -15.19 21.56
C GLU A 56 26.15 -14.68 20.11
N ILE A 57 25.22 -15.15 19.28
CA ILE A 57 25.13 -14.69 17.88
C ILE A 57 24.69 -13.24 17.77
N LYS A 58 23.87 -12.71 18.72
CA LYS A 58 23.50 -11.29 18.75
C LYS A 58 24.70 -10.36 18.84
N LYS A 59 25.82 -10.81 19.44
CA LYS A 59 27.06 -10.03 19.53
C LYS A 59 27.81 -9.94 18.21
N ARG A 60 27.55 -10.87 17.27
CA ARG A 60 28.34 -11.08 16.04
C ARG A 60 27.57 -10.76 14.75
N LEU A 61 26.25 -10.88 14.76
CA LEU A 61 25.41 -10.72 13.58
C LEU A 61 24.50 -9.49 13.66
N PRO A 62 24.18 -8.88 12.50
CA PRO A 62 23.19 -7.84 12.43
C PRO A 62 21.83 -8.30 13.00
N SER A 63 21.09 -7.43 13.67
CA SER A 63 19.83 -7.75 14.36
C SER A 63 18.81 -8.45 13.44
N GLN A 64 18.71 -8.02 12.18
CA GLN A 64 17.79 -8.62 11.22
C GLN A 64 18.16 -10.07 10.89
N ARG A 65 19.46 -10.38 10.79
CA ARG A 65 19.93 -11.75 10.55
C ARG A 65 19.72 -12.65 11.77
N CYS A 66 19.87 -12.11 12.96
CA CYS A 66 19.55 -12.85 14.20
C CYS A 66 18.09 -13.28 14.24
N ILE A 67 17.16 -12.39 13.90
CA ILE A 67 15.72 -12.71 13.86
C ILE A 67 15.42 -13.81 12.85
N ILE A 68 16.05 -13.77 11.69
CA ILE A 68 15.89 -14.80 10.65
C ILE A 68 16.41 -16.15 11.16
N TRP A 69 17.61 -16.18 11.77
CA TRP A 69 18.20 -17.41 12.30
C TRP A 69 17.38 -18.01 13.45
N LEU A 70 16.83 -17.19 14.34
CA LEU A 70 15.95 -17.67 15.39
C LEU A 70 14.69 -18.36 14.81
N ARG A 71 14.14 -17.82 13.73
CA ARG A 71 13.01 -18.44 13.03
C ARG A 71 13.37 -19.80 12.44
N TYR A 72 14.59 -19.96 11.90
CA TYR A 72 15.06 -21.26 11.41
C TYR A 72 15.18 -22.28 12.56
N VAL A 73 15.61 -21.85 13.73
CA VAL A 73 15.66 -22.75 14.91
C VAL A 73 14.26 -23.17 15.34
N TYR A 74 13.28 -22.28 15.28
CA TYR A 74 11.88 -22.65 15.54
C TYR A 74 11.33 -23.68 14.54
N GLN A 75 11.85 -23.73 13.32
CA GLN A 75 11.49 -24.80 12.38
C GLN A 75 12.06 -26.16 12.81
N LEU A 76 13.23 -26.22 13.43
CA LEU A 76 13.76 -27.45 14.02
C LEU A 76 12.87 -27.91 15.18
N GLU A 77 12.45 -26.99 16.06
CA GLU A 77 11.60 -27.33 17.20
C GLU A 77 10.22 -27.85 16.73
N GLU A 78 9.65 -27.23 15.69
CA GLU A 78 8.39 -27.66 15.10
C GLU A 78 8.53 -29.04 14.41
N MET A 79 9.60 -29.25 13.65
CA MET A 79 9.90 -30.55 13.03
C MET A 79 10.09 -31.66 14.07
N ASP A 80 10.77 -31.38 15.17
CA ASP A 80 10.97 -32.34 16.25
C ASP A 80 9.67 -32.71 16.95
N SER A 81 8.81 -31.72 17.21
CA SER A 81 7.57 -31.91 17.96
C SER A 81 6.41 -32.48 17.14
N SER A 82 6.26 -32.07 15.89
CA SER A 82 5.11 -32.40 15.03
C SER A 82 5.44 -33.29 13.84
N GLY A 83 6.72 -33.52 13.55
CA GLY A 83 7.17 -34.30 12.41
C GLY A 83 7.15 -33.56 11.08
N THR A 84 6.68 -32.29 11.06
CA THR A 84 6.62 -31.43 9.90
C THR A 84 6.87 -29.98 10.27
N VAL A 85 7.01 -29.11 9.28
CA VAL A 85 7.06 -27.65 9.49
C VAL A 85 5.92 -27.03 8.69
N SER A 86 5.12 -26.22 9.35
CA SER A 86 3.98 -25.56 8.74
C SER A 86 4.41 -24.61 7.61
N ASP A 87 3.57 -24.47 6.59
CA ASP A 87 3.87 -23.60 5.44
C ASP A 87 4.07 -22.13 5.87
N CYS A 88 3.41 -21.68 6.93
CA CYS A 88 3.63 -20.35 7.49
C CYS A 88 5.04 -20.20 8.08
N ARG A 89 5.61 -21.24 8.68
CA ARG A 89 6.99 -21.24 9.18
C ARG A 89 8.02 -21.31 8.05
N LEU A 90 7.71 -22.06 6.99
CA LEU A 90 8.57 -22.14 5.79
C LEU A 90 8.45 -20.91 4.90
N TYR A 91 7.53 -20.00 5.19
CA TYR A 91 7.21 -18.84 4.35
C TYR A 91 6.80 -19.22 2.90
N LEU A 92 6.29 -20.44 2.71
CA LEU A 92 5.70 -20.86 1.46
C LEU A 92 4.34 -20.20 1.31
N ASN A 93 4.04 -19.76 0.11
CA ASN A 93 2.77 -19.07 -0.22
C ASN A 93 2.46 -17.80 0.59
N GLN A 94 3.47 -17.15 1.17
CA GLN A 94 3.30 -15.89 1.89
C GLN A 94 3.32 -14.66 0.97
N SER A 95 3.42 -14.85 -0.33
CA SER A 95 3.19 -13.76 -1.28
C SER A 95 1.78 -13.23 -1.08
N THR A 96 1.64 -11.96 -0.80
CA THR A 96 0.33 -11.29 -0.70
C THR A 96 -0.52 -11.54 -1.93
N TYR A 97 0.13 -11.65 -3.11
CA TYR A 97 -0.51 -12.07 -4.35
C TYR A 97 -1.30 -13.38 -4.22
N ASN A 98 -0.75 -14.40 -3.55
CA ASN A 98 -1.42 -15.69 -3.41
C ASN A 98 -2.69 -15.62 -2.56
N LYS A 99 -2.81 -14.64 -1.69
CA LYS A 99 -3.96 -14.39 -0.81
C LYS A 99 -5.10 -13.65 -1.52
N LEU A 100 -4.85 -13.06 -2.68
CA LEU A 100 -5.84 -12.28 -3.41
C LEU A 100 -6.99 -13.17 -3.90
N PRO A 101 -8.23 -12.67 -3.90
CA PRO A 101 -9.35 -13.25 -4.64
C PRO A 101 -9.02 -13.41 -6.13
N ILE A 102 -9.64 -14.40 -6.79
CA ILE A 102 -9.35 -14.71 -8.21
C ILE A 102 -9.58 -13.48 -9.09
N SER A 103 -10.70 -12.79 -8.93
CA SER A 103 -11.04 -11.58 -9.71
C SER A 103 -9.96 -10.50 -9.63
N TRP A 104 -9.39 -10.30 -8.44
CA TRP A 104 -8.30 -9.36 -8.24
C TRP A 104 -6.95 -9.84 -8.79
N LYS A 105 -6.72 -11.16 -8.81
CA LYS A 105 -5.54 -11.72 -9.50
C LYS A 105 -5.61 -11.49 -10.99
N ASP A 106 -6.77 -11.76 -11.59
CA ASP A 106 -7.00 -11.55 -13.02
C ASP A 106 -6.78 -10.07 -13.40
N ASP A 107 -7.30 -9.14 -12.59
CA ASP A 107 -7.07 -7.71 -12.78
C ASP A 107 -5.58 -7.35 -12.64
N LEU A 108 -4.91 -7.85 -11.61
CA LEU A 108 -3.49 -7.55 -11.40
C LEU A 108 -2.61 -8.14 -12.50
N ASP A 109 -2.86 -9.37 -12.92
CA ASP A 109 -2.10 -10.05 -13.96
C ASP A 109 -2.25 -9.35 -15.32
N PHE A 110 -3.46 -8.93 -15.66
CA PHE A 110 -3.72 -8.13 -16.87
C PHE A 110 -2.95 -6.80 -16.84
N TYR A 111 -2.93 -6.11 -15.70
CA TYR A 111 -2.14 -4.89 -15.55
C TYR A 111 -0.63 -5.15 -15.65
N LEU A 112 -0.14 -6.25 -15.05
CA LEU A 112 1.27 -6.63 -15.11
C LEU A 112 1.70 -7.02 -16.52
N GLU A 113 0.84 -7.64 -17.31
CA GLU A 113 1.09 -7.93 -18.72
C GLU A 113 1.32 -6.64 -19.52
N ASP A 114 0.47 -5.62 -19.33
CA ASP A 114 0.71 -4.31 -19.97
C ASP A 114 2.00 -3.66 -19.47
N CYS A 115 2.28 -3.73 -18.16
CA CYS A 115 3.53 -3.23 -17.58
C CYS A 115 4.76 -3.93 -18.16
N SER A 116 4.68 -5.23 -18.47
CA SER A 116 5.80 -6.02 -19.01
C SER A 116 6.34 -5.50 -20.35
N LYS A 117 5.50 -4.82 -21.13
CA LYS A 117 5.87 -4.19 -22.39
C LYS A 117 6.77 -2.96 -22.21
N ARG A 118 6.86 -2.41 -20.98
CA ARG A 118 7.49 -1.10 -20.71
C ARG A 118 8.55 -1.13 -19.63
N TYR A 119 8.49 -2.11 -18.71
CA TYR A 119 9.31 -2.11 -17.51
C TYR A 119 10.23 -3.31 -17.43
N ALA A 120 11.41 -3.11 -16.83
CA ALA A 120 12.36 -4.18 -16.54
C ALA A 120 11.79 -5.16 -15.49
N LYS A 121 12.28 -6.41 -15.51
CA LYS A 121 11.84 -7.51 -14.63
C LYS A 121 11.77 -7.11 -13.16
N ARG A 122 12.79 -6.40 -12.65
CA ARG A 122 12.81 -5.96 -11.25
C ARG A 122 11.67 -5.00 -10.91
N THR A 123 11.34 -4.08 -11.82
CA THR A 123 10.22 -3.14 -11.64
C THR A 123 8.88 -3.90 -11.64
N LEU A 124 8.74 -4.91 -12.50
CA LEU A 124 7.53 -5.76 -12.51
C LEU A 124 7.35 -6.54 -11.20
N GLU A 125 8.44 -7.07 -10.64
CA GLU A 125 8.40 -7.75 -9.34
C GLU A 125 7.92 -6.79 -8.23
N LEU A 126 8.46 -5.56 -8.19
CA LEU A 126 8.03 -4.54 -7.24
C LEU A 126 6.58 -4.12 -7.48
N THR A 127 6.17 -3.94 -8.73
CA THR A 127 4.79 -3.63 -9.09
C THR A 127 3.85 -4.71 -8.55
N ARG A 128 4.17 -5.99 -8.79
CA ARG A 128 3.37 -7.11 -8.28
C ARG A 128 3.28 -7.11 -6.76
N ILE A 129 4.39 -6.90 -6.05
CA ILE A 129 4.43 -6.89 -4.59
C ILE A 129 3.54 -5.77 -4.04
N TYR A 130 3.79 -4.52 -4.44
CA TYR A 130 3.10 -3.37 -3.87
C TYR A 130 1.63 -3.27 -4.31
N CYS A 131 1.32 -3.61 -5.56
CA CYS A 131 -0.09 -3.70 -5.99
C CYS A 131 -0.84 -4.80 -5.24
N SER A 132 -0.22 -5.96 -5.00
CA SER A 132 -0.87 -7.04 -4.22
C SER A 132 -1.23 -6.58 -2.80
N GLU A 133 -0.34 -5.86 -2.12
CA GLU A 133 -0.61 -5.31 -0.79
C GLU A 133 -1.81 -4.34 -0.83
N GLY A 134 -1.82 -3.40 -1.76
CA GLY A 134 -2.91 -2.44 -1.89
C GLY A 134 -4.24 -3.08 -2.26
N VAL A 135 -4.22 -4.02 -3.20
CA VAL A 135 -5.40 -4.77 -3.64
C VAL A 135 -5.96 -5.65 -2.52
N LEU A 136 -5.10 -6.27 -1.70
CA LEU A 136 -5.55 -7.06 -0.55
C LEU A 136 -6.36 -6.19 0.42
N ILE A 137 -5.86 -4.99 0.76
CA ILE A 137 -6.56 -4.05 1.65
C ILE A 137 -7.91 -3.63 1.05
N LEU A 138 -7.96 -3.36 -0.26
CA LEU A 138 -9.22 -3.05 -0.94
C LEU A 138 -10.20 -4.22 -0.91
N SER A 139 -9.72 -5.45 -1.12
CA SER A 139 -10.54 -6.67 -1.08
C SER A 139 -11.08 -6.94 0.33
N GLU A 140 -10.27 -6.74 1.36
CA GLU A 140 -10.68 -6.85 2.78
C GLU A 140 -11.73 -5.79 3.17
N SER A 141 -11.77 -4.66 2.44
CA SER A 141 -12.82 -3.64 2.55
C SER A 141 -14.11 -4.00 1.82
N GLY A 142 -14.24 -5.21 1.27
CA GLY A 142 -15.43 -5.72 0.61
C GLY A 142 -15.51 -5.39 -0.89
N ILE A 143 -14.44 -4.88 -1.50
CA ILE A 143 -14.39 -4.62 -2.94
C ILE A 143 -14.02 -5.91 -3.67
N ILE A 144 -14.93 -6.39 -4.50
CA ILE A 144 -14.81 -7.70 -5.17
C ILE A 144 -13.80 -7.67 -6.32
N ASP A 145 -13.79 -6.58 -7.10
CA ASP A 145 -12.90 -6.34 -8.24
C ASP A 145 -12.74 -4.84 -8.51
N ILE A 146 -11.87 -4.48 -9.45
CA ILE A 146 -11.55 -3.08 -9.77
C ILE A 146 -12.76 -2.27 -10.28
N SER A 147 -13.76 -2.91 -10.91
CA SER A 147 -14.95 -2.21 -11.43
C SER A 147 -15.91 -1.77 -10.32
N LYS A 148 -15.78 -2.35 -9.13
CA LYS A 148 -16.59 -2.06 -7.94
C LYS A 148 -15.92 -1.10 -6.97
N ILE A 149 -14.77 -0.54 -7.36
CA ILE A 149 -14.09 0.45 -6.54
C ILE A 149 -14.98 1.69 -6.34
N SER A 150 -14.89 2.30 -5.16
CA SER A 150 -15.63 3.50 -4.82
C SER A 150 -14.72 4.54 -4.14
N TYR A 151 -15.14 5.79 -4.11
CA TYR A 151 -14.41 6.84 -3.37
C TYR A 151 -14.24 6.50 -1.90
N GLU A 152 -15.27 5.96 -1.27
CA GLU A 152 -15.25 5.57 0.13
C GLU A 152 -14.24 4.45 0.41
N ALA A 153 -14.17 3.44 -0.46
CA ALA A 153 -13.19 2.36 -0.34
C ALA A 153 -11.76 2.89 -0.49
N VAL A 154 -11.51 3.79 -1.45
CA VAL A 154 -10.21 4.40 -1.65
C VAL A 154 -9.83 5.29 -0.46
N LEU A 155 -10.75 6.10 0.07
CA LEU A 155 -10.51 6.93 1.25
C LEU A 155 -10.20 6.08 2.48
N ARG A 156 -10.96 4.99 2.70
CA ARG A 156 -10.65 4.01 3.76
C ARG A 156 -9.26 3.41 3.57
N PHE A 157 -8.92 2.98 2.37
CA PHE A 157 -7.61 2.43 2.04
C PHE A 157 -6.47 3.41 2.37
N ILE A 158 -6.57 4.66 1.93
CA ILE A 158 -5.56 5.69 2.19
C ILE A 158 -5.40 5.95 3.70
N ASN A 159 -6.50 5.90 4.46
CA ASN A 159 -6.51 6.11 5.91
C ASN A 159 -6.13 4.87 6.73
N THR A 160 -6.05 3.69 6.12
CA THR A 160 -5.69 2.47 6.83
C THR A 160 -4.27 2.60 7.42
N LYS A 161 -4.16 2.36 8.73
CA LYS A 161 -2.85 2.27 9.39
C LYS A 161 -2.14 1.02 8.90
N MET A 162 -1.09 1.21 8.12
CA MET A 162 -0.21 0.12 7.71
C MET A 162 0.92 0.00 8.74
N TYR A 163 1.19 -1.24 9.20
CA TYR A 163 2.30 -1.54 10.13
C TYR A 163 3.68 -1.50 9.49
N GLN A 164 3.80 -0.81 8.36
CA GLN A 164 5.00 -0.71 7.54
C GLN A 164 5.60 0.68 7.67
N SER A 165 6.86 0.81 7.27
CA SER A 165 7.50 2.12 7.22
C SER A 165 6.75 3.07 6.28
N ASP A 166 6.83 4.38 6.53
CA ASP A 166 6.21 5.40 5.67
C ASP A 166 6.65 5.27 4.21
N LYS A 167 7.91 4.89 3.99
CA LYS A 167 8.43 4.63 2.64
C LYS A 167 7.67 3.50 1.95
N THR A 168 7.49 2.36 2.63
CA THR A 168 6.77 1.20 2.07
C THR A 168 5.29 1.54 1.85
N ARG A 169 4.67 2.26 2.78
CA ARG A 169 3.30 2.75 2.64
C ARG A 169 3.15 3.61 1.39
N ASN A 170 4.03 4.57 1.18
CA ASN A 170 4.01 5.45 0.01
C ASN A 170 4.19 4.67 -1.30
N GLU A 171 5.04 3.64 -1.31
CA GLU A 171 5.18 2.76 -2.49
C GLU A 171 3.88 1.99 -2.76
N ILE A 172 3.24 1.40 -1.75
CA ILE A 172 1.95 0.71 -1.91
C ILE A 172 0.91 1.66 -2.50
N LEU A 173 0.76 2.86 -1.94
CA LEU A 173 -0.18 3.87 -2.43
C LEU A 173 0.12 4.25 -3.90
N ASN A 174 1.38 4.53 -4.23
CA ASN A 174 1.79 4.94 -5.57
C ASN A 174 1.56 3.84 -6.62
N TYR A 175 1.91 2.60 -6.32
CA TYR A 175 1.71 1.49 -7.27
C TYR A 175 0.24 1.17 -7.44
N THR A 176 -0.55 1.18 -6.36
CA THR A 176 -2.01 0.98 -6.42
C THR A 176 -2.68 2.10 -7.23
N ALA A 177 -2.29 3.35 -7.02
CA ALA A 177 -2.79 4.48 -7.81
C ALA A 177 -2.51 4.33 -9.32
N ARG A 178 -1.33 3.81 -9.68
CA ARG A 178 -0.98 3.56 -11.10
C ARG A 178 -1.85 2.46 -11.72
N MET A 179 -2.13 1.40 -10.97
CA MET A 179 -3.03 0.34 -11.41
C MET A 179 -4.46 0.87 -11.60
N ILE A 180 -5.00 1.60 -10.62
CA ILE A 180 -6.33 2.21 -10.74
C ILE A 180 -6.39 3.14 -11.94
N ARG A 181 -5.38 4.00 -12.14
CA ARG A 181 -5.30 4.92 -13.31
C ARG A 181 -5.27 4.19 -14.65
N PHE A 182 -4.65 3.03 -14.69
CA PHE A 182 -4.67 2.19 -15.89
C PHE A 182 -6.10 1.75 -16.22
N TYR A 183 -6.87 1.31 -15.23
CA TYR A 183 -8.25 0.88 -15.41
C TYR A 183 -9.24 2.04 -15.66
N GLU A 184 -8.94 3.22 -15.13
CA GLU A 184 -9.66 4.46 -15.49
C GLU A 184 -9.52 4.77 -16.98
N LYS A 185 -8.31 4.66 -17.53
CA LYS A 185 -8.04 4.88 -18.96
C LYS A 185 -8.74 3.86 -19.84
N MET A 186 -8.93 2.65 -19.35
CA MET A 186 -9.65 1.59 -20.07
C MET A 186 -11.18 1.69 -19.92
N GLY A 187 -11.68 2.64 -19.13
CA GLY A 187 -13.12 2.79 -18.85
C GLY A 187 -13.71 1.73 -17.91
N LYS A 188 -12.87 0.88 -17.28
CA LYS A 188 -13.33 -0.10 -16.29
C LYS A 188 -13.67 0.57 -14.95
N CYS A 189 -13.01 1.68 -14.62
CA CYS A 189 -13.36 2.58 -13.53
C CYS A 189 -14.10 3.79 -14.09
N THR A 190 -15.30 4.07 -13.58
CA THR A 190 -16.15 5.14 -14.08
C THR A 190 -15.74 6.53 -13.59
N LYS A 191 -15.00 6.61 -12.49
CA LYS A 191 -14.57 7.85 -11.84
C LYS A 191 -13.06 7.90 -11.64
N PRO A 192 -12.45 9.09 -11.46
CA PRO A 192 -11.00 9.26 -11.38
C PRO A 192 -10.45 9.00 -9.96
N TYR A 193 -10.67 7.81 -9.45
CA TYR A 193 -10.25 7.41 -8.09
C TYR A 193 -8.76 7.58 -7.82
N SER A 194 -7.91 7.43 -8.87
CA SER A 194 -6.46 7.56 -8.74
C SER A 194 -6.01 8.97 -8.33
N LEU A 195 -6.85 9.99 -8.53
CA LEU A 195 -6.55 11.37 -8.09
C LEU A 195 -6.53 11.51 -6.57
N LEU A 196 -7.28 10.68 -5.84
CA LEU A 196 -7.29 10.69 -4.37
C LEU A 196 -5.92 10.33 -3.76
N PHE A 197 -5.07 9.62 -4.50
CA PHE A 197 -3.72 9.27 -4.03
C PHE A 197 -2.70 10.41 -4.17
N ASN A 198 -3.09 11.53 -4.76
CA ASN A 198 -2.22 12.68 -4.86
C ASN A 198 -2.13 13.36 -3.49
N SER A 199 -0.93 13.40 -2.89
CA SER A 199 -0.67 13.99 -1.57
C SER A 199 -1.01 15.48 -1.47
N GLN A 200 -1.14 16.19 -2.58
CA GLN A 200 -1.55 17.59 -2.62
C GLN A 200 -3.08 17.74 -2.71
N ILE A 201 -3.80 16.71 -3.13
CA ILE A 201 -5.26 16.72 -3.26
C ILE A 201 -5.92 16.06 -2.05
N TYR A 202 -5.38 14.91 -1.65
CA TYR A 202 -5.96 14.04 -0.63
C TYR A 202 -6.21 14.72 0.74
N PRO A 203 -5.28 15.52 1.33
CA PRO A 203 -5.50 16.10 2.65
C PRO A 203 -6.77 16.96 2.73
N HIS A 204 -7.14 17.58 1.61
CA HIS A 204 -8.30 18.46 1.53
C HIS A 204 -9.60 17.67 1.37
N ILE A 205 -9.58 16.55 0.65
CA ILE A 205 -10.77 15.74 0.40
C ILE A 205 -11.18 14.93 1.64
N GLY A 206 -10.21 14.31 2.33
CA GLY A 206 -10.50 13.49 3.51
C GLY A 206 -11.15 14.26 4.65
N LEU A 207 -10.72 15.49 4.88
CA LEU A 207 -11.27 16.38 5.91
C LEU A 207 -12.67 16.89 5.55
N VAL A 208 -12.86 17.27 4.29
CA VAL A 208 -14.13 17.75 3.76
C VAL A 208 -15.19 16.62 3.73
N SER A 209 -14.79 15.36 3.55
CA SER A 209 -15.70 14.22 3.64
C SER A 209 -16.35 14.09 5.02
N ALA A 210 -15.60 14.31 6.11
CA ALA A 210 -16.14 14.31 7.46
C ALA A 210 -17.14 15.49 7.66
N PHE A 211 -16.76 16.68 7.21
CA PHE A 211 -17.61 17.87 7.28
C PHE A 211 -18.94 17.69 6.55
N CYS A 212 -18.94 17.12 5.35
CA CYS A 212 -20.15 16.97 4.56
C CYS A 212 -21.11 15.93 5.13
N SER A 213 -20.64 14.91 5.84
CA SER A 213 -21.51 13.98 6.57
C SER A 213 -22.29 14.67 7.68
N GLU A 214 -21.70 15.68 8.33
CA GLU A 214 -22.32 16.47 9.39
C GLU A 214 -23.24 17.58 8.85
N ASN A 215 -22.92 18.17 7.70
CA ASN A 215 -23.60 19.34 7.12
C ASN A 215 -24.35 19.05 5.81
N LYS A 216 -24.66 17.80 5.53
CA LYS A 216 -25.31 17.35 4.28
C LYS A 216 -26.61 18.13 3.97
N SER A 217 -27.38 18.48 5.00
CA SER A 217 -28.62 19.26 4.86
C SER A 217 -28.41 20.72 4.45
N ALA A 218 -27.26 21.32 4.79
CA ALA A 218 -26.95 22.70 4.41
C ALA A 218 -26.50 22.79 2.95
N LEU A 219 -25.72 21.81 2.49
CA LEU A 219 -25.22 21.73 1.11
C LEU A 219 -26.31 21.45 0.08
N HIS A 220 -27.33 20.65 0.42
CA HIS A 220 -28.45 20.36 -0.47
C HIS A 220 -29.51 21.47 -0.53
N LYS A 221 -29.43 22.53 0.30
CA LYS A 221 -30.30 23.68 0.22
C LYS A 221 -29.94 24.71 -0.86
N THR A 222 -28.76 24.60 -1.43
CA THR A 222 -28.32 25.38 -2.60
C THR A 222 -29.00 24.83 -3.85
N THR A 223 -30.12 25.37 -4.23
CA THR A 223 -30.99 24.86 -5.31
C THR A 223 -30.56 25.29 -6.72
N ASP A 224 -29.76 26.35 -6.84
CA ASP A 224 -29.40 26.92 -8.15
C ASP A 224 -28.03 26.42 -8.61
N VAL A 225 -28.01 25.21 -9.19
CA VAL A 225 -26.80 24.63 -9.80
C VAL A 225 -26.49 25.34 -11.10
N ILE A 226 -25.35 26.02 -11.18
CA ILE A 226 -24.89 26.70 -12.41
C ILE A 226 -24.35 25.68 -13.44
N MET A 227 -23.66 24.63 -12.98
CA MET A 227 -23.18 23.54 -13.84
C MET A 227 -22.99 22.26 -13.04
N SER A 228 -23.04 21.10 -13.73
CA SER A 228 -22.74 19.81 -13.12
C SER A 228 -21.26 19.67 -12.75
N ALA A 229 -20.94 18.73 -11.84
CA ALA A 229 -19.56 18.40 -11.50
C ALA A 229 -18.75 17.98 -12.76
N THR A 230 -19.38 17.22 -13.67
CA THR A 230 -18.76 16.78 -14.93
C THR A 230 -18.43 17.96 -15.85
N ASP A 231 -19.34 18.94 -15.95
CA ASP A 231 -19.09 20.13 -16.77
C ASP A 231 -18.03 21.03 -16.14
N PHE A 232 -18.03 21.14 -14.80
CA PHE A 232 -16.98 21.84 -14.08
C PHE A 232 -15.60 21.22 -14.38
N LYS A 233 -15.49 19.89 -14.33
CA LYS A 233 -14.27 19.18 -14.68
C LYS A 233 -13.76 19.55 -16.09
N ARG A 234 -14.66 19.61 -17.07
CA ARG A 234 -14.32 19.97 -18.45
C ARG A 234 -13.77 21.39 -18.60
N LYS A 235 -14.08 22.30 -17.66
CA LYS A 235 -13.59 23.67 -17.65
C LYS A 235 -12.22 23.86 -17.01
N ILE A 236 -11.71 22.88 -16.27
CA ILE A 236 -10.41 23.00 -15.56
C ILE A 236 -9.26 23.24 -16.53
N GLU A 237 -9.09 22.39 -17.56
CA GLU A 237 -7.98 22.54 -18.51
C GLU A 237 -8.07 23.84 -19.34
N PRO A 238 -9.24 24.21 -19.92
CA PRO A 238 -9.40 25.51 -20.58
C PRO A 238 -9.06 26.70 -19.67
N PHE A 239 -9.45 26.63 -18.38
CA PHE A 239 -9.14 27.70 -17.44
C PHE A 239 -7.62 27.78 -17.14
N VAL A 240 -6.95 26.65 -16.93
CA VAL A 240 -5.50 26.62 -16.74
C VAL A 240 -4.75 27.14 -17.97
N GLU A 241 -5.21 26.83 -19.19
CA GLU A 241 -4.62 27.38 -20.41
C GLU A 241 -4.88 28.90 -20.52
N CYS A 242 -6.07 29.36 -20.11
CA CYS A 242 -6.35 30.79 -20.02
C CYS A 242 -5.39 31.51 -19.06
N LEU A 243 -5.13 30.94 -17.86
CA LEU A 243 -4.14 31.50 -16.95
C LEU A 243 -2.76 31.57 -17.58
N LYS A 244 -2.36 30.55 -18.34
CA LYS A 244 -1.08 30.52 -19.03
C LYS A 244 -0.98 31.62 -20.08
N THR A 245 -2.03 31.87 -20.87
CA THR A 245 -2.07 32.98 -21.85
C THR A 245 -1.99 34.36 -21.19
N HIS A 246 -2.41 34.46 -19.92
CA HIS A 246 -2.26 35.69 -19.10
C HIS A 246 -0.91 35.81 -18.38
N GLY A 247 0.06 34.94 -18.73
CA GLY A 247 1.42 35.05 -18.22
C GLY A 247 1.71 34.33 -16.90
N TYR A 248 0.74 33.57 -16.33
CA TYR A 248 1.00 32.73 -15.17
C TYR A 248 1.86 31.52 -15.57
N ILE A 249 2.84 31.16 -14.74
CA ILE A 249 3.82 30.11 -15.05
C ILE A 249 3.99 29.09 -13.91
N GLY A 250 4.55 27.93 -14.26
CA GLY A 250 5.18 26.98 -13.38
C GLY A 250 4.29 26.50 -12.24
N THR A 251 4.66 26.87 -11.01
CA THR A 251 4.03 26.44 -9.76
C THR A 251 2.59 26.93 -9.63
N THR A 252 2.30 28.16 -10.06
CA THR A 252 0.96 28.75 -9.98
C THR A 252 -0.05 27.97 -10.84
N LEU A 253 0.32 27.60 -12.07
CA LEU A 253 -0.55 26.79 -12.92
C LEU A 253 -0.80 25.40 -12.34
N LYS A 254 0.24 24.78 -11.76
CA LYS A 254 0.10 23.48 -11.07
C LYS A 254 -0.82 23.60 -9.87
N LEU A 255 -0.62 24.62 -9.05
CA LEU A 255 -1.46 24.85 -7.86
C LEU A 255 -2.92 25.09 -8.25
N ALA A 256 -3.19 25.97 -9.22
CA ALA A 256 -4.54 26.21 -9.72
C ALA A 256 -5.20 24.90 -10.19
N LYS A 257 -4.49 24.10 -10.97
CA LYS A 257 -4.99 22.81 -11.42
C LYS A 257 -5.29 21.85 -10.24
N HIS A 258 -4.41 21.79 -9.23
CA HIS A 258 -4.62 20.93 -8.05
C HIS A 258 -5.84 21.38 -7.24
N VAL A 259 -5.98 22.68 -6.98
CA VAL A 259 -7.10 23.25 -6.22
C VAL A 259 -8.43 22.99 -6.95
N LEU A 260 -8.49 23.28 -8.24
CA LEU A 260 -9.70 23.04 -9.04
C LEU A 260 -10.04 21.55 -9.15
N THR A 261 -9.02 20.68 -9.22
CA THR A 261 -9.23 19.23 -9.23
C THR A 261 -9.74 18.75 -7.87
N ALA A 262 -9.21 19.25 -6.76
CA ALA A 262 -9.70 18.92 -5.42
C ALA A 262 -11.15 19.34 -5.23
N PHE A 263 -11.51 20.54 -5.67
CA PHE A 263 -12.88 21.02 -5.63
C PHE A 263 -13.82 20.20 -6.52
N TYR A 264 -13.39 19.86 -7.74
CA TYR A 264 -14.16 18.94 -8.59
C TYR A 264 -14.44 17.60 -7.89
N LEU A 265 -13.41 16.99 -7.28
CA LEU A 265 -13.57 15.73 -6.57
C LEU A 265 -14.52 15.87 -5.38
N PHE A 266 -14.47 16.99 -4.68
CA PHE A 266 -15.44 17.31 -3.64
C PHE A 266 -16.88 17.32 -4.18
N LEU A 267 -17.13 18.00 -5.29
CA LEU A 267 -18.45 18.02 -5.92
C LEU A 267 -18.91 16.61 -6.33
N ASP A 268 -17.99 15.84 -6.96
CA ASP A 268 -18.31 14.51 -7.50
C ASP A 268 -18.53 13.46 -6.39
N ILE A 269 -17.77 13.53 -5.28
CA ILE A 269 -17.94 12.65 -4.11
C ILE A 269 -19.28 12.86 -3.43
N HIS A 270 -19.72 14.11 -3.35
CA HIS A 270 -20.94 14.50 -2.62
C HIS A 270 -22.17 14.65 -3.51
N ASP A 271 -22.04 14.33 -4.81
CA ASP A 271 -23.10 14.47 -5.81
C ASP A 271 -23.67 15.89 -5.84
N LEU A 272 -22.78 16.89 -5.86
CA LEU A 272 -23.11 18.31 -5.87
C LEU A 272 -22.85 18.92 -7.25
N GLY A 273 -23.64 19.93 -7.61
CA GLY A 273 -23.31 20.81 -8.72
C GLY A 273 -22.48 22.01 -8.26
N TYR A 274 -21.90 22.73 -9.23
CA TYR A 274 -21.16 23.95 -8.96
C TYR A 274 -22.12 25.12 -8.66
N HIS A 275 -21.84 25.77 -7.54
CA HIS A 275 -22.42 27.09 -7.17
C HIS A 275 -21.37 27.88 -6.37
N PRO A 276 -21.28 29.23 -6.47
CA PRO A 276 -20.32 30.03 -5.70
C PRO A 276 -20.38 29.79 -4.20
N ASP A 277 -21.56 29.62 -3.63
CA ASP A 277 -21.74 29.39 -2.19
C ASP A 277 -21.09 28.06 -1.76
N ILE A 278 -21.17 27.03 -2.61
CA ILE A 278 -20.50 25.74 -2.36
C ILE A 278 -18.98 25.91 -2.36
N VAL A 279 -18.44 26.77 -3.24
CA VAL A 279 -17.01 27.09 -3.24
C VAL A 279 -16.58 27.70 -1.90
N TRP A 280 -17.36 28.65 -1.38
CA TRP A 280 -17.04 29.31 -0.12
C TRP A 280 -17.16 28.37 1.08
N ILE A 281 -18.16 27.49 1.10
CA ILE A 281 -18.32 26.46 2.14
C ILE A 281 -17.10 25.52 2.11
N TRP A 282 -16.78 24.99 0.94
CA TRP A 282 -15.62 24.10 0.76
C TRP A 282 -14.31 24.81 1.15
N PHE A 283 -14.08 26.01 0.64
CA PHE A 283 -12.86 26.76 0.92
C PHE A 283 -12.71 27.10 2.41
N SER A 284 -13.80 27.48 3.08
CA SER A 284 -13.79 27.77 4.52
C SER A 284 -13.37 26.57 5.35
N GLU A 285 -13.79 25.37 4.96
CA GLU A 285 -13.40 24.14 5.65
C GLU A 285 -11.95 23.74 5.34
N VAL A 286 -11.55 23.81 4.08
CA VAL A 286 -10.16 23.56 3.68
C VAL A 286 -9.21 24.52 4.38
N LYS A 287 -9.56 25.81 4.50
CA LYS A 287 -8.76 26.82 5.18
C LYS A 287 -8.51 26.49 6.66
N LYS A 288 -9.48 25.96 7.39
CA LYS A 288 -9.32 25.57 8.81
C LYS A 288 -8.23 24.51 9.00
N HIS A 289 -7.96 23.71 8.00
CA HIS A 289 -7.00 22.60 8.04
C HIS A 289 -5.72 22.87 7.23
N TRP A 290 -5.69 24.00 6.52
CA TRP A 290 -4.53 24.42 5.75
C TRP A 290 -3.59 25.23 6.66
N GLU A 291 -2.69 24.57 7.36
CA GLU A 291 -1.48 25.19 7.87
C GLU A 291 -0.54 25.49 6.68
N LEU A 292 -0.82 26.57 5.95
CA LEU A 292 0.13 27.10 4.99
C LEU A 292 1.18 27.91 5.79
N PRO A 293 2.44 27.45 5.84
CA PRO A 293 3.51 28.29 6.40
C PRO A 293 3.63 29.56 5.53
N GLY A 294 3.19 30.70 6.05
CA GLY A 294 3.37 32.00 5.42
C GLY A 294 2.16 32.64 4.73
N PHE A 295 0.97 32.05 4.75
CA PHE A 295 -0.25 32.72 4.32
C PHE A 295 -0.95 33.34 5.52
N THR A 296 -0.65 34.57 5.82
CA THR A 296 -1.50 35.43 6.66
C THR A 296 -2.69 35.84 5.79
N GLY A 297 -3.93 35.53 6.27
CA GLY A 297 -5.17 35.67 5.51
C GLY A 297 -5.63 37.11 5.24
N GLU A 298 -4.73 38.02 4.91
CA GLU A 298 -5.01 39.44 4.63
C GLU A 298 -4.81 39.83 3.16
N GLU A 299 -4.48 38.86 2.26
CA GLU A 299 -4.20 39.14 0.84
C GLU A 299 -5.18 38.46 -0.13
N PHE A 300 -6.48 38.41 0.20
CA PHE A 300 -7.53 38.09 -0.79
C PHE A 300 -8.69 39.06 -0.69
#